data_5b0d918e0c3827d4db62384894bf3aeb
#
_entry.id   5b0d918e0c3827d4db62384894bf3aeb
#
_cell.length_a   1.000
_cell.length_b   1.000
_cell.length_c   1.000
_cell.angle_alpha   90.00
_cell.angle_beta   90.00
_cell.angle_gamma   90.00
#
_symmetry.space_group_name_H-M   'P 1'
#
loop_
_entity.id
_entity.type
_entity.pdbx_description
1 polymer ?
#
loop_
_entity_poly.entity_id
_entity_poly.type
_entity_poly.pdbx_seq_one_letter_code
_entity_poly.pdbx_strand_id
1 'polypeptide(L)'
;ERRLRQLERGVRVGSILGKAQTYTRTIANRPGNVLTPSALATEAQKLARSSRSLRCTVWDEKKLAAQKMGGILAVGKGSANPPRLIVLRYNPPGRVSSSKPPLALIGKAITFDSGGVSLKPSEGLQDMKFDKSGGAAVLGVMSAAAALKPRRVIYGIIPAAENMPSGTSYRPGDIVTTYSGKTVEIHSTDAEGRMILCDALAYAVRLGCSPVVDVATLTGACVVALGAVHS
;
A
#
# COMPACT_ATOMS: atom_id res chain seq x y z
N GLU A 1 12.88 -32.56 -24.85
CA GLU A 1 13.52 -31.90 -23.72
C GLU A 1 13.21 -30.37 -23.65
N ARG A 2 13.39 -29.59 -24.75
CA ARG A 2 13.14 -28.15 -24.77
C ARG A 2 11.70 -27.79 -24.40
N ARG A 3 10.70 -28.52 -24.94
CA ARG A 3 9.28 -28.32 -24.59
C ARG A 3 8.98 -28.66 -23.14
N LEU A 4 9.56 -29.72 -22.60
CA LEU A 4 9.38 -30.10 -21.20
C LEU A 4 9.89 -29.01 -20.25
N ARG A 5 11.09 -28.46 -20.47
CA ARG A 5 11.64 -27.37 -19.69
C ARG A 5 10.79 -26.10 -19.75
N GLN A 6 10.18 -25.80 -20.91
CA GLN A 6 9.25 -24.67 -21.05
C GLN A 6 7.97 -24.90 -20.24
N LEU A 7 7.40 -26.10 -20.27
CA LEU A 7 6.23 -26.47 -19.47
C LEU A 7 6.52 -26.37 -17.96
N GLU A 8 7.62 -26.96 -17.51
CA GLU A 8 8.04 -26.90 -16.11
C GLU A 8 8.22 -25.46 -15.63
N ARG A 9 8.84 -24.60 -16.47
CA ARG A 9 8.96 -23.17 -16.19
C ARG A 9 7.58 -22.50 -16.10
N GLY A 10 6.67 -22.78 -17.02
CA GLY A 10 5.31 -22.24 -17.02
C GLY A 10 4.54 -22.62 -15.76
N VAL A 11 4.56 -23.90 -15.38
CA VAL A 11 3.93 -24.42 -14.16
C VAL A 11 4.51 -23.74 -12.92
N ARG A 12 5.85 -23.61 -12.84
CA ARG A 12 6.50 -22.92 -11.72
C ARG A 12 6.08 -21.46 -11.61
N VAL A 13 6.10 -20.71 -12.70
CA VAL A 13 5.70 -19.30 -12.72
C VAL A 13 4.22 -19.16 -12.35
N GLY A 14 3.35 -19.94 -12.97
CA GLY A 14 1.92 -19.94 -12.68
C GLY A 14 1.62 -20.25 -11.21
N SER A 15 2.30 -21.25 -10.63
CA SER A 15 2.17 -21.59 -9.21
C SER A 15 2.59 -20.42 -8.29
N ILE A 16 3.69 -19.71 -8.61
CA ILE A 16 4.14 -18.55 -7.83
C ILE A 16 3.10 -17.43 -7.89
N LEU A 17 2.61 -17.11 -9.10
CA LEU A 17 1.62 -16.05 -9.28
C LEU A 17 0.28 -16.39 -8.60
N GLY A 18 -0.20 -17.64 -8.74
CA GLY A 18 -1.41 -18.10 -8.08
C GLY A 18 -1.32 -18.02 -6.55
N LYS A 19 -0.19 -18.43 -5.96
CA LYS A 19 0.07 -18.28 -4.52
C LYS A 19 0.09 -16.82 -4.09
N ALA A 20 0.73 -15.94 -4.85
CA ALA A 20 0.78 -14.51 -4.56
C ALA A 20 -0.62 -13.88 -4.63
N GLN A 21 -1.43 -14.25 -5.63
CA GLN A 21 -2.81 -13.80 -5.75
C GLN A 21 -3.68 -14.29 -4.59
N THR A 22 -3.57 -15.56 -4.21
CA THR A 22 -4.29 -16.12 -3.06
C THR A 22 -3.89 -15.40 -1.76
N TYR A 23 -2.61 -15.14 -1.57
CA TYR A 23 -2.12 -14.36 -0.42
C TYR A 23 -2.71 -12.95 -0.40
N THR A 24 -2.69 -12.23 -1.54
CA THR A 24 -3.32 -10.91 -1.69
C THR A 24 -4.79 -10.94 -1.28
N ARG A 25 -5.55 -11.89 -1.82
CA ARG A 25 -6.99 -12.05 -1.51
C ARG A 25 -7.23 -12.35 -0.04
N THR A 26 -6.40 -13.19 0.57
CA THR A 26 -6.47 -13.50 2.00
C THR A 26 -6.26 -12.25 2.85
N ILE A 27 -5.27 -11.41 2.53
CA ILE A 27 -5.02 -10.14 3.23
C ILE A 27 -6.20 -9.17 3.02
N ALA A 28 -6.67 -8.99 1.78
CA ALA A 28 -7.76 -8.08 1.47
C ALA A 28 -9.07 -8.45 2.19
N ASN A 29 -9.37 -9.75 2.31
CA ASN A 29 -10.61 -10.23 2.93
C ASN A 29 -10.66 -10.10 4.47
N ARG A 30 -9.52 -9.90 5.14
CA ARG A 30 -9.50 -9.74 6.61
C ARG A 30 -10.20 -8.45 7.01
N PRO A 31 -11.11 -8.48 8.00
CA PRO A 31 -11.83 -7.29 8.47
C PRO A 31 -10.90 -6.32 9.23
N GLY A 32 -11.30 -5.06 9.34
CA GLY A 32 -10.50 -3.98 9.93
C GLY A 32 -10.10 -4.23 11.39
N ASN A 33 -10.95 -4.88 12.18
CA ASN A 33 -10.65 -5.24 13.57
C ASN A 33 -9.56 -6.33 13.71
N VAL A 34 -9.30 -7.09 12.65
CA VAL A 34 -8.25 -8.13 12.62
C VAL A 34 -7.00 -7.60 11.90
N LEU A 35 -7.18 -6.85 10.83
CA LEU A 35 -6.07 -6.31 10.03
C LEU A 35 -5.99 -4.79 10.16
N THR A 36 -5.59 -4.33 11.33
CA THR A 36 -5.24 -2.92 11.60
C THR A 36 -3.96 -2.51 10.86
N PRO A 37 -3.60 -1.22 10.76
CA PRO A 37 -2.33 -0.79 10.17
C PRO A 37 -1.11 -1.49 10.78
N SER A 38 -1.12 -1.71 12.10
CA SER A 38 -0.04 -2.43 12.81
C SER A 38 -0.02 -3.92 12.48
N ALA A 39 -1.19 -4.56 12.35
CA ALA A 39 -1.28 -5.96 11.94
C ALA A 39 -0.80 -6.15 10.49
N LEU A 40 -1.13 -5.24 9.58
CA LEU A 40 -0.64 -5.23 8.21
C LEU A 40 0.89 -5.08 8.16
N ALA A 41 1.46 -4.22 9.01
CA ALA A 41 2.91 -4.09 9.15
C ALA A 41 3.56 -5.39 9.62
N THR A 42 2.93 -6.10 10.56
CA THR A 42 3.37 -7.42 11.02
C THR A 42 3.36 -8.45 9.89
N GLU A 43 2.33 -8.47 9.04
CA GLU A 43 2.29 -9.36 7.87
C GLU A 43 3.43 -9.05 6.89
N ALA A 44 3.72 -7.77 6.64
CA ALA A 44 4.85 -7.37 5.79
C ALA A 44 6.21 -7.81 6.38
N GLN A 45 6.38 -7.70 7.70
CA GLN A 45 7.57 -8.18 8.38
C GLN A 45 7.71 -9.71 8.31
N LYS A 46 6.61 -10.46 8.46
CA LYS A 46 6.61 -11.93 8.26
C LYS A 46 7.04 -12.28 6.85
N LEU A 47 6.49 -11.59 5.84
CA LEU A 47 6.88 -11.77 4.45
C LEU A 47 8.37 -11.50 4.25
N ALA A 48 8.91 -10.43 4.82
CA ALA A 48 10.33 -10.11 4.69
C ALA A 48 11.24 -11.17 5.34
N ARG A 49 10.83 -11.75 6.46
CA ARG A 49 11.58 -12.86 7.13
C ARG A 49 11.59 -14.13 6.31
N SER A 50 10.61 -14.36 5.44
CA SER A 50 10.54 -15.56 4.60
C SER A 50 11.56 -15.59 3.46
N SER A 51 12.23 -14.47 3.17
CA SER A 51 13.21 -14.39 2.08
C SER A 51 14.38 -13.46 2.39
N ARG A 52 15.61 -13.96 2.17
CA ARG A 52 16.83 -13.14 2.31
C ARG A 52 16.90 -11.95 1.34
N SER A 53 16.13 -11.98 0.26
CA SER A 53 16.08 -10.89 -0.73
C SER A 53 15.17 -9.74 -0.33
N LEU A 54 14.37 -9.91 0.72
CA LEU A 54 13.46 -8.89 1.23
C LEU A 54 14.00 -8.23 2.50
N ARG A 55 13.72 -6.93 2.61
CA ARG A 55 13.89 -6.16 3.85
C ARG A 55 12.59 -5.39 4.08
N CYS A 56 12.17 -5.29 5.33
CA CYS A 56 10.99 -4.52 5.72
C CYS A 56 11.39 -3.49 6.76
N THR A 57 11.02 -2.24 6.51
CA THR A 57 11.11 -1.14 7.47
C THR A 57 9.70 -0.64 7.72
N VAL A 58 9.34 -0.46 8.99
CA VAL A 58 8.04 0.08 9.39
C VAL A 58 8.28 1.38 10.16
N TRP A 59 7.59 2.43 9.74
CA TRP A 59 7.56 3.70 10.45
C TRP A 59 6.28 3.79 11.25
N ASP A 60 6.44 4.02 12.54
CA ASP A 60 5.36 4.34 13.46
C ASP A 60 4.99 5.82 13.42
N GLU A 61 4.04 6.23 14.20
CA GLU A 61 3.55 7.62 14.29
C GLU A 61 4.67 8.59 14.64
N LYS A 62 5.55 8.23 15.58
CA LYS A 62 6.67 9.09 16.00
C LYS A 62 7.64 9.31 14.83
N LYS A 63 7.92 8.24 14.07
CA LYS A 63 8.79 8.34 12.90
C LYS A 63 8.11 9.09 11.76
N LEU A 64 6.81 8.87 11.53
CA LEU A 64 6.03 9.62 10.55
C LEU A 64 6.03 11.12 10.86
N ALA A 65 5.85 11.50 12.13
CA ALA A 65 5.90 12.89 12.58
C ALA A 65 7.29 13.49 12.37
N ALA A 66 8.34 12.80 12.80
CA ALA A 66 9.73 13.22 12.62
C ALA A 66 10.11 13.40 11.14
N GLN A 67 9.48 12.65 10.24
CA GLN A 67 9.66 12.73 8.77
C GLN A 67 8.65 13.67 8.10
N LYS A 68 7.76 14.33 8.87
CA LYS A 68 6.75 15.28 8.36
C LYS A 68 5.77 14.66 7.34
N MET A 69 5.38 13.41 7.53
CA MET A 69 4.38 12.74 6.71
C MET A 69 2.96 13.11 7.17
N GLY A 70 2.58 14.35 6.92
CA GLY A 70 1.35 14.93 7.44
C GLY A 70 0.08 14.36 6.82
N GLY A 71 0.14 13.89 5.56
CA GLY A 71 -1.01 13.26 4.91
C GLY A 71 -1.40 11.94 5.58
N ILE A 72 -0.43 11.07 5.84
CA ILE A 72 -0.67 9.78 6.53
C ILE A 72 -1.13 10.03 7.97
N LEU A 73 -0.51 10.97 8.68
CA LEU A 73 -0.85 11.32 10.06
C LEU A 73 -2.26 11.90 10.16
N ALA A 74 -2.65 12.80 9.26
CA ALA A 74 -3.96 13.44 9.28
C ALA A 74 -5.07 12.39 9.15
N VAL A 75 -4.97 11.46 8.20
CA VAL A 75 -5.97 10.42 7.99
C VAL A 75 -6.08 9.50 9.20
N GLY A 76 -4.93 9.04 9.75
CA GLY A 76 -4.93 8.12 10.88
C GLY A 76 -5.28 8.73 12.24
N LYS A 77 -5.37 10.07 12.32
CA LYS A 77 -5.51 10.80 13.59
C LYS A 77 -6.81 10.49 14.35
N GLY A 78 -7.87 10.13 13.61
CA GLY A 78 -9.19 9.83 14.19
C GLY A 78 -9.33 8.41 14.74
N SER A 79 -8.42 7.51 14.40
CA SER A 79 -8.49 6.10 14.81
C SER A 79 -7.71 5.81 16.09
N ALA A 80 -8.21 4.85 16.87
CA ALA A 80 -7.46 4.22 17.95
C ALA A 80 -6.32 3.30 17.42
N ASN A 81 -6.35 2.95 16.13
CA ASN A 81 -5.33 2.17 15.45
C ASN A 81 -4.34 3.08 14.72
N PRO A 82 -3.14 3.31 15.27
CA PRO A 82 -2.22 4.29 14.73
C PRO A 82 -1.71 3.93 13.33
N PRO A 83 -1.49 4.97 12.46
CA PRO A 83 -1.05 4.74 11.09
C PRO A 83 0.39 4.22 11.02
N ARG A 84 0.73 3.61 9.88
CA ARG A 84 2.07 3.08 9.58
C ARG A 84 2.48 3.42 8.15
N LEU A 85 3.77 3.63 7.93
CA LEU A 85 4.35 3.49 6.60
C LEU A 85 5.17 2.21 6.57
N ILE A 86 4.81 1.30 5.69
CA ILE A 86 5.48 0.01 5.51
C ILE A 86 6.29 0.09 4.23
N VAL A 87 7.61 -0.12 4.34
CA VAL A 87 8.52 -0.08 3.20
C VAL A 87 9.21 -1.43 3.08
N LEU A 88 8.86 -2.15 2.04
CA LEU A 88 9.52 -3.38 1.63
C LEU A 88 10.54 -3.06 0.54
N ARG A 89 11.75 -3.60 0.66
CA ARG A 89 12.77 -3.52 -0.38
C ARG A 89 13.16 -4.92 -0.82
N TYR A 90 12.95 -5.21 -2.08
CA TYR A 90 13.50 -6.40 -2.73
C TYR A 90 14.85 -6.08 -3.33
N ASN A 91 15.84 -6.88 -2.97
CA ASN A 91 17.18 -6.83 -3.55
C ASN A 91 17.40 -8.12 -4.36
N PRO A 92 17.61 -8.02 -5.68
CA PRO A 92 17.88 -9.20 -6.49
C PRO A 92 19.20 -9.85 -6.08
N PRO A 93 19.29 -11.18 -6.20
CA PRO A 93 20.56 -11.89 -5.95
C PRO A 93 21.61 -11.52 -7.02
N GLY A 94 22.86 -11.44 -6.60
CA GLY A 94 24.00 -11.13 -7.47
C GLY A 94 24.19 -9.63 -7.75
N ARG A 95 25.09 -9.29 -8.65
CA ARG A 95 25.33 -7.89 -9.05
C ARG A 95 24.15 -7.36 -9.85
N VAL A 96 23.57 -6.28 -9.38
CA VAL A 96 22.57 -5.50 -10.11
C VAL A 96 23.30 -4.44 -10.91
N SER A 97 22.94 -4.30 -12.19
CA SER A 97 23.40 -3.15 -12.98
C SER A 97 22.87 -1.87 -12.33
N SER A 98 23.75 -0.97 -11.96
CA SER A 98 23.40 0.35 -11.40
C SER A 98 22.72 1.28 -12.43
N SER A 99 22.58 0.82 -13.68
CA SER A 99 22.07 1.64 -14.79
C SER A 99 20.54 1.85 -14.75
N LYS A 100 19.80 1.06 -13.99
CA LYS A 100 18.32 1.20 -13.89
C LYS A 100 17.92 1.67 -12.49
N PRO A 101 17.18 2.78 -12.37
CA PRO A 101 16.65 3.21 -11.09
C PRO A 101 15.72 2.15 -10.48
N PRO A 102 15.56 2.09 -9.16
CA PRO A 102 14.62 1.18 -8.53
C PRO A 102 13.19 1.40 -9.03
N LEU A 103 12.39 0.33 -9.12
CA LEU A 103 10.94 0.41 -9.32
C LEU A 103 10.26 0.64 -7.98
N ALA A 104 9.32 1.58 -7.89
CA ALA A 104 8.41 1.66 -6.76
C ALA A 104 7.01 1.17 -7.11
N LEU A 105 6.47 0.33 -6.25
CA LEU A 105 5.07 -0.08 -6.23
C LEU A 105 4.44 0.48 -4.96
N ILE A 106 3.45 1.34 -5.09
CA ILE A 106 2.78 1.98 -3.97
C ILE A 106 1.38 1.41 -3.85
N GLY A 107 0.97 1.01 -2.65
CA GLY A 107 -0.35 0.43 -2.42
C GLY A 107 -1.12 1.17 -1.35
N LYS A 108 -2.28 1.77 -1.72
CA LYS A 108 -3.21 2.31 -0.74
C LYS A 108 -3.63 1.22 0.24
N ALA A 109 -3.54 1.52 1.55
CA ALA A 109 -3.93 0.58 2.58
C ALA A 109 -4.73 1.27 3.68
N ILE A 110 -5.94 1.70 3.35
CA ILE A 110 -6.93 2.09 4.36
C ILE A 110 -7.57 0.81 4.89
N THR A 111 -7.27 0.46 6.14
CA THR A 111 -7.69 -0.82 6.72
C THR A 111 -9.19 -0.89 6.98
N PHE A 112 -9.81 0.25 7.20
CA PHE A 112 -11.24 0.50 7.14
C PHE A 112 -11.49 1.98 6.82
N ASP A 113 -12.43 2.26 5.93
CA ASP A 113 -12.78 3.62 5.52
C ASP A 113 -14.24 3.94 5.86
N SER A 114 -14.45 4.67 6.94
CA SER A 114 -15.77 5.21 7.27
C SER A 114 -16.12 6.51 6.51
N GLY A 115 -15.15 7.07 5.77
CA GLY A 115 -15.22 8.43 5.24
C GLY A 115 -14.70 9.49 6.23
N GLY A 116 -14.48 9.13 7.48
CA GLY A 116 -14.12 10.07 8.53
C GLY A 116 -15.29 10.97 8.92
N VAL A 117 -15.03 12.26 9.15
CA VAL A 117 -16.09 13.25 9.46
C VAL A 117 -17.06 13.41 8.28
N SER A 118 -16.59 13.28 7.04
CA SER A 118 -17.42 13.17 5.84
C SER A 118 -17.95 11.72 5.70
N LEU A 119 -18.82 11.33 6.63
CA LEU A 119 -19.24 9.95 6.86
C LEU A 119 -19.96 9.35 5.65
N LYS A 120 -19.55 8.13 5.28
CA LYS A 120 -20.21 7.35 4.22
C LYS A 120 -21.61 6.87 4.65
N PRO A 121 -22.55 6.64 3.71
CA PRO A 121 -23.79 5.94 3.99
C PRO A 121 -23.55 4.54 4.57
N SER A 122 -24.50 4.01 5.35
CA SER A 122 -24.42 2.66 5.93
C SER A 122 -24.45 1.56 4.88
N GLU A 123 -25.10 1.80 3.73
CA GLU A 123 -25.20 0.85 2.63
C GLU A 123 -23.80 0.59 2.03
N GLY A 124 -23.38 -0.68 2.00
CA GLY A 124 -22.08 -1.09 1.49
C GLY A 124 -20.88 -0.73 2.38
N LEU A 125 -21.10 -0.13 3.56
CA LEU A 125 -20.02 0.30 4.44
C LEU A 125 -19.12 -0.86 4.90
N GLN A 126 -19.68 -2.07 5.06
CA GLN A 126 -18.93 -3.28 5.41
C GLN A 126 -17.86 -3.65 4.35
N ASP A 127 -18.04 -3.22 3.11
CA ASP A 127 -17.11 -3.48 2.03
C ASP A 127 -15.89 -2.54 2.06
N MET A 128 -15.94 -1.51 2.88
CA MET A 128 -14.80 -0.60 3.11
C MET A 128 -13.63 -1.29 3.83
N LYS A 129 -13.79 -2.53 4.28
CA LYS A 129 -12.68 -3.42 4.64
C LYS A 129 -11.73 -3.69 3.46
N PHE A 130 -12.20 -3.57 2.20
CA PHE A 130 -11.40 -3.78 1.00
C PHE A 130 -10.57 -2.57 0.59
N ASP A 131 -10.70 -1.45 1.26
CA ASP A 131 -10.02 -0.20 0.91
C ASP A 131 -8.50 -0.22 1.19
N LYS A 132 -7.98 -1.39 1.49
CA LYS A 132 -6.58 -1.76 1.63
C LYS A 132 -6.08 -2.70 0.50
N SER A 133 -6.91 -2.93 -0.52
CA SER A 133 -6.58 -3.91 -1.58
C SER A 133 -5.32 -3.54 -2.35
N GLY A 134 -5.04 -2.25 -2.53
CA GLY A 134 -3.79 -1.79 -3.12
C GLY A 134 -2.55 -2.22 -2.33
N GLY A 135 -2.56 -2.03 -1.01
CA GLY A 135 -1.48 -2.49 -0.13
C GLY A 135 -1.34 -4.01 -0.10
N ALA A 136 -2.48 -4.73 -0.11
CA ALA A 136 -2.48 -6.19 -0.22
C ALA A 136 -1.87 -6.67 -1.54
N ALA A 137 -2.18 -5.99 -2.66
CA ALA A 137 -1.59 -6.28 -3.96
C ALA A 137 -0.07 -6.08 -3.96
N VAL A 138 0.42 -5.00 -3.37
CA VAL A 138 1.86 -4.77 -3.22
C VAL A 138 2.52 -5.88 -2.41
N LEU A 139 1.92 -6.36 -1.31
CA LEU A 139 2.44 -7.52 -0.56
C LEU A 139 2.51 -8.77 -1.43
N GLY A 140 1.48 -9.04 -2.22
CA GLY A 140 1.47 -10.16 -3.16
C GLY A 140 2.58 -10.08 -4.22
N VAL A 141 2.76 -8.88 -4.82
CA VAL A 141 3.84 -8.66 -5.79
C VAL A 141 5.22 -8.83 -5.15
N MET A 142 5.43 -8.33 -3.93
CA MET A 142 6.71 -8.50 -3.22
C MET A 142 6.99 -9.96 -2.89
N SER A 143 5.94 -10.75 -2.57
CA SER A 143 6.04 -12.20 -2.40
C SER A 143 6.44 -12.91 -3.70
N ALA A 144 5.79 -12.57 -4.81
CA ALA A 144 6.14 -13.09 -6.13
C ALA A 144 7.56 -12.70 -6.57
N ALA A 145 7.96 -11.45 -6.34
CA ALA A 145 9.30 -10.96 -6.68
C ALA A 145 10.40 -11.73 -5.93
N ALA A 146 10.19 -12.03 -4.65
CA ALA A 146 11.13 -12.85 -3.87
C ALA A 146 11.34 -14.25 -4.47
N ALA A 147 10.28 -14.85 -5.05
CA ALA A 147 10.32 -16.18 -5.65
C ALA A 147 10.80 -16.18 -7.11
N LEU A 148 10.40 -15.16 -7.91
CA LEU A 148 10.74 -15.04 -9.33
C LEU A 148 12.12 -14.44 -9.57
N LYS A 149 12.66 -13.70 -8.59
CA LYS A 149 14.01 -13.12 -8.59
C LYS A 149 14.29 -12.20 -9.79
N PRO A 150 13.43 -11.16 -10.06
CA PRO A 150 13.71 -10.21 -11.12
C PRO A 150 15.03 -9.47 -10.87
N ARG A 151 15.72 -9.06 -11.98
CA ARG A 151 17.02 -8.38 -11.93
C ARG A 151 16.87 -6.86 -11.75
N ARG A 152 16.07 -6.43 -10.80
CA ARG A 152 15.84 -5.01 -10.50
C ARG A 152 15.51 -4.85 -9.02
N VAL A 153 16.00 -3.79 -8.40
CA VAL A 153 15.56 -3.39 -7.06
C VAL A 153 14.10 -2.93 -7.14
N ILE A 154 13.27 -3.42 -6.23
CA ILE A 154 11.86 -3.05 -6.15
C ILE A 154 11.57 -2.57 -4.72
N TYR A 155 10.93 -1.41 -4.62
CA TYR A 155 10.34 -0.93 -3.40
C TYR A 155 8.83 -1.18 -3.43
N GLY A 156 8.32 -1.82 -2.39
CA GLY A 156 6.89 -1.86 -2.08
C GLY A 156 6.62 -0.88 -0.94
N ILE A 157 5.86 0.17 -1.20
CA ILE A 157 5.58 1.23 -0.23
C ILE A 157 4.08 1.22 0.07
N ILE A 158 3.73 1.01 1.33
CA ILE A 158 2.33 0.82 1.73
C ILE A 158 2.04 1.81 2.87
N PRO A 159 1.46 2.98 2.55
CA PRO A 159 0.89 3.85 3.57
C PRO A 159 -0.37 3.20 4.12
N ALA A 160 -0.40 2.91 5.41
CA ALA A 160 -1.49 2.23 6.08
C ALA A 160 -2.11 3.12 7.16
N ALA A 161 -3.41 3.34 7.09
CA ALA A 161 -4.19 4.10 8.04
C ALA A 161 -5.60 3.51 8.18
N GLU A 162 -6.32 3.94 9.19
CA GLU A 162 -7.75 3.68 9.35
C GLU A 162 -8.45 5.03 9.43
N ASN A 163 -9.44 5.27 8.58
CA ASN A 163 -10.16 6.55 8.48
C ASN A 163 -11.44 6.49 9.31
N MET A 164 -11.41 7.10 10.50
CA MET A 164 -12.50 7.04 11.46
C MET A 164 -12.91 8.43 11.94
N PRO A 165 -14.23 8.69 12.20
CA PRO A 165 -14.67 9.90 12.87
C PRO A 165 -14.41 9.79 14.37
N SER A 166 -13.86 10.85 14.94
CA SER A 166 -13.68 10.99 16.39
C SER A 166 -13.43 12.46 16.76
N GLY A 167 -13.31 12.75 18.04
CA GLY A 167 -12.94 14.09 18.51
C GLY A 167 -11.56 14.57 18.09
N THR A 168 -10.70 13.68 17.60
CA THR A 168 -9.35 13.99 17.13
C THR A 168 -9.18 13.95 15.61
N SER A 169 -10.22 13.57 14.85
CA SER A 169 -10.16 13.45 13.39
C SER A 169 -9.82 14.78 12.73
N TYR A 170 -9.17 14.71 11.56
CA TYR A 170 -9.06 15.84 10.67
C TYR A 170 -10.43 16.15 10.04
N ARG A 171 -10.60 17.38 9.54
CA ARG A 171 -11.91 17.92 9.16
C ARG A 171 -11.84 18.62 7.81
N PRO A 172 -12.96 18.76 7.10
CA PRO A 172 -13.06 19.72 6.00
C PRO A 172 -12.65 21.14 6.46
N GLY A 173 -11.84 21.81 5.64
CA GLY A 173 -11.24 23.12 5.96
C GLY A 173 -9.89 23.05 6.67
N ASP A 174 -9.49 21.91 7.22
CA ASP A 174 -8.15 21.77 7.80
C ASP A 174 -7.08 21.86 6.72
N ILE A 175 -5.94 22.48 7.04
CA ILE A 175 -4.77 22.56 6.16
C ILE A 175 -3.70 21.60 6.66
N VAL A 176 -3.29 20.66 5.78
CA VAL A 176 -2.30 19.64 6.07
C VAL A 176 -1.03 19.90 5.28
N THR A 177 0.12 19.92 5.95
CA THR A 177 1.43 19.96 5.29
C THR A 177 1.90 18.53 5.00
N THR A 178 2.11 18.21 3.72
CA THR A 178 2.53 16.88 3.26
C THR A 178 4.04 16.69 3.33
N TYR A 179 4.51 15.45 3.12
CA TYR A 179 5.94 15.11 3.09
C TYR A 179 6.76 15.94 2.07
N SER A 180 6.15 16.34 0.96
CA SER A 180 6.80 17.20 -0.04
C SER A 180 6.95 18.65 0.41
N GLY A 181 6.37 19.04 1.56
CA GLY A 181 6.32 20.41 2.04
C GLY A 181 5.16 21.24 1.49
N LYS A 182 4.37 20.69 0.56
CA LYS A 182 3.17 21.33 0.03
C LYS A 182 2.03 21.27 1.05
N THR A 183 1.23 22.31 1.10
CA THR A 183 0.00 22.37 1.90
C THR A 183 -1.20 21.93 1.06
N VAL A 184 -2.12 21.23 1.69
CA VAL A 184 -3.36 20.74 1.08
C VAL A 184 -4.52 21.13 1.99
N GLU A 185 -5.50 21.85 1.47
CA GLU A 185 -6.78 22.07 2.13
C GLU A 185 -7.67 20.85 1.96
N ILE A 186 -8.26 20.38 3.04
CA ILE A 186 -9.14 19.22 3.07
C ILE A 186 -10.57 19.68 2.71
N HIS A 187 -11.08 19.27 1.58
CA HIS A 187 -12.48 19.52 1.20
C HIS A 187 -13.41 18.40 1.66
N SER A 188 -12.90 17.17 1.71
CA SER A 188 -13.62 15.98 2.19
C SER A 188 -12.65 15.02 2.85
N THR A 189 -13.03 14.51 4.00
CA THR A 189 -12.24 13.46 4.68
C THR A 189 -12.44 12.08 4.05
N ASP A 190 -13.40 11.93 3.14
CA ASP A 190 -13.59 10.73 2.28
C ASP A 190 -12.68 10.75 1.04
N ALA A 191 -11.73 11.67 0.99
CA ALA A 191 -10.64 11.70 0.02
C ALA A 191 -9.28 11.32 0.68
N GLU A 192 -9.31 10.45 1.65
CA GLU A 192 -8.20 10.00 2.50
C GLU A 192 -7.11 9.25 1.70
N GLY A 193 -7.52 8.48 0.69
CA GLY A 193 -6.59 7.68 -0.13
C GLY A 193 -5.53 8.54 -0.80
N ARG A 194 -5.92 9.65 -1.43
CA ARG A 194 -4.97 10.58 -2.06
C ARG A 194 -4.07 11.28 -1.04
N MET A 195 -4.55 11.45 0.19
CA MET A 195 -3.77 12.06 1.27
C MET A 195 -2.64 11.14 1.74
N ILE A 196 -2.90 9.85 1.95
CA ILE A 196 -1.83 8.91 2.31
C ILE A 196 -0.87 8.63 1.14
N LEU A 197 -1.40 8.63 -0.08
CA LEU A 197 -0.59 8.39 -1.29
C LEU A 197 0.35 9.54 -1.61
N CYS A 198 -0.02 10.80 -1.38
CA CYS A 198 0.85 11.94 -1.69
C CYS A 198 2.18 11.87 -0.91
N ASP A 199 2.17 11.46 0.35
CA ASP A 199 3.39 11.26 1.15
C ASP A 199 4.22 10.08 0.63
N ALA A 200 3.57 8.96 0.30
CA ALA A 200 4.24 7.76 -0.20
C ALA A 200 4.87 7.98 -1.59
N LEU A 201 4.17 8.70 -2.48
CA LEU A 201 4.68 9.08 -3.80
C LEU A 201 5.91 9.99 -3.70
N ALA A 202 5.82 11.04 -2.87
CA ALA A 202 6.95 11.94 -2.64
C ALA A 202 8.15 11.21 -2.02
N TYR A 203 7.90 10.23 -1.14
CA TYR A 203 8.95 9.39 -0.57
C TYR A 203 9.60 8.48 -1.63
N ALA A 204 8.83 7.89 -2.54
CA ALA A 204 9.37 7.08 -3.65
C ALA A 204 10.27 7.89 -4.58
N VAL A 205 9.86 9.13 -4.89
CA VAL A 205 10.69 10.06 -5.68
C VAL A 205 12.00 10.38 -4.97
N ARG A 206 11.95 10.63 -3.65
CA ARG A 206 13.16 10.89 -2.84
C ARG A 206 14.10 9.69 -2.78
N LEU A 207 13.58 8.46 -2.89
CA LEU A 207 14.40 7.24 -3.02
C LEU A 207 15.02 7.05 -4.41
N GLY A 208 14.76 7.96 -5.36
CA GLY A 208 15.24 7.86 -6.74
C GLY A 208 14.53 6.77 -7.56
N CYS A 209 13.31 6.39 -7.18
CA CYS A 209 12.56 5.35 -7.89
C CYS A 209 12.01 5.88 -9.23
N SER A 210 12.14 5.07 -10.28
CA SER A 210 11.55 5.30 -11.60
C SER A 210 11.50 3.98 -12.39
N PRO A 211 10.34 3.57 -12.93
CA PRO A 211 9.03 4.20 -12.75
C PRO A 211 8.46 4.04 -11.34
N VAL A 212 7.40 4.80 -11.07
CA VAL A 212 6.55 4.65 -9.89
C VAL A 212 5.18 4.22 -10.37
N VAL A 213 4.62 3.17 -9.78
CA VAL A 213 3.27 2.67 -10.06
C VAL A 213 2.52 2.62 -8.74
N ASP A 214 1.34 3.20 -8.70
CA ASP A 214 0.45 3.08 -7.55
C ASP A 214 -0.80 2.25 -7.88
N VAL A 215 -1.31 1.57 -6.85
CA VAL A 215 -2.52 0.73 -6.91
C VAL A 215 -3.41 1.14 -5.75
N ALA A 216 -4.61 1.58 -6.06
CA ALA A 216 -5.51 2.12 -5.05
C ALA A 216 -6.99 1.91 -5.42
N THR A 217 -7.78 1.51 -4.44
CA THR A 217 -9.24 1.62 -4.44
C THR A 217 -9.58 3.08 -4.16
N LEU A 218 -9.42 3.95 -5.18
CA LEU A 218 -9.32 5.39 -4.95
C LEU A 218 -10.65 6.13 -5.08
N THR A 219 -11.43 5.79 -6.10
CA THR A 219 -12.70 6.51 -6.39
C THR A 219 -13.62 5.67 -7.27
N GLY A 220 -14.94 5.75 -7.00
CA GLY A 220 -15.96 5.16 -7.85
C GLY A 220 -16.00 5.73 -9.29
N ALA A 221 -15.38 6.89 -9.52
CA ALA A 221 -15.24 7.46 -10.86
C ALA A 221 -14.51 6.53 -11.85
N CYS A 222 -13.66 5.65 -11.36
CA CYS A 222 -13.01 4.61 -12.17
C CYS A 222 -14.06 3.70 -12.84
N VAL A 223 -15.07 3.25 -12.09
CA VAL A 223 -16.15 2.40 -12.62
C VAL A 223 -17.00 3.16 -13.62
N VAL A 224 -17.26 4.45 -13.38
CA VAL A 224 -17.99 5.32 -14.32
C VAL A 224 -17.23 5.47 -15.64
N ALA A 225 -15.91 5.64 -15.58
CA ALA A 225 -15.07 5.86 -16.75
C ALA A 225 -14.76 4.57 -17.54
N LEU A 226 -14.52 3.45 -16.86
CA LEU A 226 -13.98 2.22 -17.44
C LEU A 226 -14.97 1.04 -17.45
N GLY A 227 -16.13 1.18 -16.78
CA GLY A 227 -17.08 0.08 -16.56
C GLY A 227 -16.63 -0.87 -15.46
N ALA A 228 -17.40 -1.94 -15.28
CA ALA A 228 -17.19 -2.91 -14.18
C ALA A 228 -16.14 -4.00 -14.49
N VAL A 229 -15.57 -3.99 -15.70
CA VAL A 229 -14.68 -5.07 -16.20
C VAL A 229 -13.20 -4.64 -16.22
N HIS A 230 -12.93 -3.35 -16.26
CA HIS A 230 -11.58 -2.77 -16.31
C HIS A 230 -11.25 -2.01 -15.04
N SER A 231 -9.98 -1.97 -14.69
CA SER A 231 -9.43 -1.27 -13.53
C SER A 231 -8.16 -0.47 -13.90
#